data_a37da2b13fdd81ac8c7c01aab7e4255a
#
_entry.id   a37da2b13fdd81ac8c7c01aab7e4255a
#
_cell.length_a   1.000
_cell.length_b   1.000
_cell.length_c   1.000
_cell.angle_alpha   90.00
_cell.angle_beta   90.00
_cell.angle_gamma   90.00
#
_symmetry.space_group_name_H-M   'P 1'
#
loop_
_entity.id
_entity.type
_entity.pdbx_description
1 polymer ?
#
loop_
_entity_poly.entity_id
_entity_poly.type
_entity_poly.pdbx_seq_one_letter_code
_entity_poly.pdbx_strand_id
1 'polypeptide(L)'
;NISEDIPEEVIPEELVEDEDGDFDEIMKAISDINTTPTDSMVSEAKKGIAWRKEFNRGGTRIGATRASQIVAKEKLSPSTVRRMFSFFSRHESDKSAQGFRVGEKGYPSNGRIAWALWGGDAGFSWSTKVRNQLEKERNKFLEDEIEEKAISEAVKKGLAKKVEDHNEEHGDKAGKKVTLGMLSSVFRRGVGAYNTNPGSVRPGVTSSDQWAYARVNAFLFAVRTGKFRGGKFDLDLLPSGHPLAT
;
A
#
# COMPACT_ATOMS: atom_id res chain seq x y z
N ASN A 1 24.87 14.90 27.82
CA ASN A 1 24.39 13.56 28.20
C ASN A 1 22.88 13.57 28.32
N ILE A 2 22.17 13.34 27.26
CA ILE A 2 20.79 12.80 27.32
C ILE A 2 20.69 11.86 26.12
N SER A 3 20.86 10.59 26.36
CA SER A 3 20.42 9.55 25.47
C SER A 3 18.92 9.42 25.67
N GLU A 4 18.15 10.07 24.80
CA GLU A 4 16.72 9.75 24.71
C GLU A 4 16.59 8.46 23.92
N ASP A 5 16.40 7.37 24.67
CA ASP A 5 15.80 6.14 24.18
C ASP A 5 14.38 6.49 23.71
N ILE A 6 14.21 6.61 22.39
CA ILE A 6 12.87 6.67 21.80
C ILE A 6 12.29 5.27 21.95
N PRO A 7 11.14 5.10 22.64
CA PRO A 7 10.52 3.80 22.81
C PRO A 7 10.24 3.20 21.43
N GLU A 8 10.56 1.93 21.32
CA GLU A 8 10.16 1.07 20.23
C GLU A 8 8.63 1.16 20.13
N GLU A 9 8.11 1.85 19.12
CA GLU A 9 6.69 1.91 18.86
C GLU A 9 6.25 0.48 18.50
N VAL A 10 5.81 -0.22 19.52
CA VAL A 10 5.19 -1.53 19.43
C VAL A 10 3.99 -1.34 18.51
N ILE A 11 4.00 -2.04 17.38
CA ILE A 11 2.78 -2.23 16.59
C ILE A 11 1.78 -2.83 17.57
N PRO A 12 0.60 -2.20 17.78
CA PRO A 12 -0.39 -2.77 18.69
C PRO A 12 -0.66 -4.22 18.29
N GLU A 13 -0.52 -5.12 19.21
CA GLU A 13 -0.79 -6.55 19.09
C GLU A 13 -2.30 -6.84 18.83
N GLU A 14 -3.12 -5.80 18.80
CA GLU A 14 -4.58 -5.83 18.59
C GLU A 14 -5.03 -6.02 17.12
N LEU A 15 -4.10 -6.22 16.17
CA LEU A 15 -4.44 -6.54 14.77
C LEU A 15 -4.31 -8.05 14.45
N VAL A 16 -4.29 -8.89 15.47
CA VAL A 16 -4.12 -10.33 15.29
C VAL A 16 -5.31 -11.07 15.89
N GLU A 17 -6.50 -10.89 15.38
CA GLU A 17 -7.58 -11.87 15.49
C GLU A 17 -8.80 -11.40 14.66
N ASP A 18 -8.72 -11.52 13.33
CA ASP A 18 -9.91 -11.68 12.50
C ASP A 18 -9.62 -12.75 11.45
N GLU A 19 -10.43 -13.82 11.49
CA GLU A 19 -10.36 -15.03 10.65
C GLU A 19 -10.74 -14.77 9.16
N ASP A 20 -10.39 -13.64 8.58
CA ASP A 20 -10.78 -13.30 7.21
C ASP A 20 -9.57 -13.19 6.28
N GLY A 21 -9.66 -13.86 5.13
CA GLY A 21 -8.62 -13.98 4.11
C GLY A 21 -8.04 -12.67 3.55
N ASP A 22 -8.53 -11.53 4.01
CA ASP A 22 -8.09 -10.19 3.63
C ASP A 22 -6.71 -9.85 4.18
N PHE A 23 -6.35 -10.33 5.39
CA PHE A 23 -5.01 -10.13 5.95
C PHE A 23 -3.91 -10.78 5.09
N ASP A 24 -4.19 -11.96 4.57
CA ASP A 24 -3.26 -12.69 3.70
C ASP A 24 -3.07 -11.98 2.35
N GLU A 25 -4.10 -11.36 1.79
CA GLU A 25 -4.00 -10.54 0.57
C GLU A 25 -3.15 -9.29 0.79
N ILE A 26 -3.31 -8.61 1.92
CA ILE A 26 -2.47 -7.45 2.28
C ILE A 26 -1.02 -7.86 2.45
N MET A 27 -0.80 -8.89 3.24
CA MET A 27 0.55 -9.40 3.49
C MET A 27 1.20 -9.84 2.19
N LYS A 28 0.44 -10.41 1.26
CA LYS A 28 0.90 -10.75 -0.07
C LYS A 28 1.21 -9.50 -0.90
N ALA A 29 0.31 -8.52 -0.99
CA ALA A 29 0.54 -7.27 -1.74
C ALA A 29 1.74 -6.50 -1.19
N ILE A 30 1.89 -6.43 0.13
CA ILE A 30 3.07 -5.83 0.79
C ILE A 30 4.33 -6.68 0.53
N SER A 31 4.22 -8.02 0.48
CA SER A 31 5.34 -8.93 0.22
C SER A 31 5.88 -8.83 -1.20
N ASP A 32 5.05 -8.43 -2.17
CA ASP A 32 5.41 -8.25 -3.57
C ASP A 32 6.22 -6.96 -3.81
N ILE A 33 6.19 -6.02 -2.85
CA ILE A 33 7.03 -4.83 -2.91
C ILE A 33 8.48 -5.20 -2.69
N ASN A 34 9.33 -4.87 -3.67
CA ASN A 34 10.76 -5.12 -3.56
C ASN A 34 11.42 -4.18 -2.55
N THR A 35 11.75 -4.73 -1.39
CA THR A 35 12.47 -4.04 -0.30
C THR A 35 13.96 -4.38 -0.24
N THR A 36 14.54 -4.92 -1.31
CA THR A 36 15.96 -5.21 -1.41
C THR A 36 16.77 -3.94 -1.73
N PRO A 37 17.85 -3.65 -0.98
CA PRO A 37 18.72 -2.51 -1.24
C PRO A 37 19.38 -2.56 -2.62
N THR A 38 19.54 -1.39 -3.26
CA THR A 38 20.19 -1.24 -4.57
C THR A 38 21.72 -1.29 -4.48
N ASP A 39 22.40 -1.52 -5.60
CA ASP A 39 23.86 -1.51 -5.68
C ASP A 39 24.46 -0.16 -5.30
N SER A 40 23.79 0.93 -5.64
CA SER A 40 24.21 2.28 -5.26
C SER A 40 24.18 2.48 -3.74
N MET A 41 23.15 1.94 -3.05
CA MET A 41 23.08 1.94 -1.58
C MET A 41 24.21 1.11 -0.98
N VAL A 42 24.49 -0.08 -1.55
CA VAL A 42 25.58 -0.95 -1.12
C VAL A 42 26.93 -0.22 -1.21
N SER A 43 27.17 0.48 -2.31
CA SER A 43 28.40 1.25 -2.52
C SER A 43 28.57 2.35 -1.48
N GLU A 44 27.52 3.10 -1.17
CA GLU A 44 27.57 4.14 -0.13
C GLU A 44 27.74 3.54 1.28
N ALA A 45 27.01 2.46 1.60
CA ALA A 45 27.14 1.81 2.90
C ALA A 45 28.56 1.27 3.15
N LYS A 46 29.20 0.69 2.13
CA LYS A 46 30.60 0.25 2.19
C LYS A 46 31.55 1.42 2.49
N LYS A 47 31.35 2.59 1.87
CA LYS A 47 32.13 3.81 2.18
C LYS A 47 31.92 4.23 3.64
N GLY A 48 30.66 4.25 4.11
CA GLY A 48 30.32 4.58 5.49
C GLY A 48 31.01 3.66 6.50
N ILE A 49 31.03 2.35 6.25
CA ILE A 49 31.72 1.37 7.09
C ILE A 49 33.25 1.63 7.09
N ALA A 50 33.83 1.87 5.91
CA ALA A 50 35.26 2.15 5.79
C ALA A 50 35.65 3.42 6.56
N TRP A 51 34.93 4.52 6.36
CA TRP A 51 35.17 5.77 7.07
C TRP A 51 34.98 5.66 8.58
N ARG A 52 33.95 4.93 9.02
CA ARG A 52 33.73 4.71 10.45
C ARG A 52 34.88 3.97 11.08
N LYS A 53 35.46 3.00 10.39
CA LYS A 53 36.64 2.26 10.83
C LYS A 53 37.90 3.15 10.80
N GLU A 54 38.13 3.89 9.74
CA GLU A 54 39.30 4.73 9.52
C GLU A 54 39.37 5.89 10.52
N PHE A 55 38.26 6.61 10.68
CA PHE A 55 38.21 7.81 11.51
C PHE A 55 37.76 7.54 12.96
N ASN A 56 37.39 6.30 13.29
CA ASN A 56 36.83 5.90 14.57
C ASN A 56 35.74 6.83 15.10
N ARG A 57 34.86 7.30 14.21
CA ARG A 57 33.78 8.25 14.50
C ARG A 57 32.61 8.11 13.53
N GLY A 58 31.50 8.76 13.85
CA GLY A 58 30.30 8.84 13.01
C GLY A 58 29.41 7.61 13.08
N GLY A 59 28.11 7.86 13.07
CA GLY A 59 27.09 6.85 13.11
C GLY A 59 26.93 6.16 14.46
N THR A 60 25.74 5.60 14.65
CA THR A 60 25.37 4.81 15.84
C THR A 60 25.57 3.32 15.59
N ARG A 61 25.40 2.47 16.63
CA ARG A 61 25.32 1.02 16.48
C ARG A 61 24.21 0.61 15.48
N ILE A 62 23.05 1.27 15.54
CA ILE A 62 21.93 1.03 14.62
C ILE A 62 22.35 1.33 13.17
N GLY A 63 23.06 2.45 12.93
CA GLY A 63 23.57 2.79 11.60
C GLY A 63 24.55 1.74 11.08
N ALA A 64 25.42 1.20 11.94
CA ALA A 64 26.34 0.13 11.55
C ALA A 64 25.60 -1.17 11.19
N THR A 65 24.61 -1.58 11.98
CA THR A 65 23.74 -2.73 11.67
C THR A 65 23.03 -2.53 10.34
N ARG A 66 22.48 -1.31 10.10
CA ARG A 66 21.82 -0.99 8.84
C ARG A 66 22.76 -1.10 7.65
N ALA A 67 23.98 -0.58 7.78
CA ALA A 67 24.98 -0.70 6.74
C ALA A 67 25.31 -2.18 6.41
N SER A 68 25.42 -3.04 7.42
CA SER A 68 25.63 -4.48 7.21
C SER A 68 24.49 -5.14 6.44
N GLN A 69 23.23 -4.83 6.79
CA GLN A 69 22.05 -5.35 6.10
C GLN A 69 21.99 -4.85 4.64
N ILE A 70 22.31 -3.57 4.40
CA ILE A 70 22.38 -3.01 3.05
C ILE A 70 23.44 -3.71 2.21
N VAL A 71 24.64 -3.91 2.79
CA VAL A 71 25.76 -4.57 2.09
C VAL A 71 25.44 -6.02 1.76
N ALA A 72 24.75 -6.72 2.67
CA ALA A 72 24.27 -8.08 2.46
C ALA A 72 23.08 -8.17 1.49
N LYS A 73 22.50 -7.03 1.08
CA LYS A 73 21.27 -6.97 0.27
C LYS A 73 20.11 -7.74 0.91
N GLU A 74 20.01 -7.69 2.23
CA GLU A 74 18.88 -8.29 2.93
C GLU A 74 17.57 -7.62 2.51
N LYS A 75 16.49 -8.42 2.35
CA LYS A 75 15.14 -7.90 2.17
C LYS A 75 14.73 -7.18 3.46
N LEU A 76 14.59 -5.85 3.43
CA LEU A 76 14.31 -5.05 4.61
C LEU A 76 12.82 -5.05 4.95
N SER A 77 12.49 -5.12 6.23
CA SER A 77 11.08 -5.05 6.67
C SER A 77 10.46 -3.68 6.37
N PRO A 78 9.13 -3.60 6.21
CA PRO A 78 8.43 -2.31 6.04
C PRO A 78 8.75 -1.30 7.15
N SER A 79 8.85 -1.74 8.40
CA SER A 79 9.23 -0.89 9.53
C SER A 79 10.65 -0.33 9.39
N THR A 80 11.56 -1.14 8.89
CA THR A 80 12.94 -0.72 8.59
C THR A 80 12.99 0.34 7.51
N VAL A 81 12.23 0.19 6.44
CA VAL A 81 12.13 1.19 5.36
C VAL A 81 11.61 2.52 5.90
N ARG A 82 10.57 2.51 6.75
CA ARG A 82 10.05 3.72 7.40
C ARG A 82 11.10 4.39 8.30
N ARG A 83 11.84 3.61 9.08
CA ARG A 83 12.94 4.12 9.93
C ARG A 83 14.05 4.74 9.08
N MET A 84 14.38 4.17 7.92
CA MET A 84 15.35 4.76 6.99
C MET A 84 14.87 6.11 6.45
N PHE A 85 13.64 6.19 5.98
CA PHE A 85 13.05 7.45 5.54
C PHE A 85 13.08 8.51 6.66
N SER A 86 12.64 8.15 7.87
CA SER A 86 12.64 9.06 9.03
C SER A 86 14.04 9.53 9.41
N PHE A 87 15.04 8.66 9.33
CA PHE A 87 16.43 9.05 9.54
C PHE A 87 16.86 10.12 8.53
N PHE A 88 16.69 9.87 7.25
CA PHE A 88 17.09 10.79 6.19
C PHE A 88 16.37 12.15 6.28
N SER A 89 15.06 12.13 6.52
CA SER A 89 14.26 13.38 6.64
C SER A 89 14.73 14.26 7.79
N ARG A 90 15.12 13.67 8.93
CA ARG A 90 15.63 14.44 10.08
C ARG A 90 17.06 14.96 9.87
N HIS A 91 17.88 14.23 9.10
CA HIS A 91 19.30 14.50 8.91
C HIS A 91 19.61 15.13 7.54
N GLU A 92 18.60 15.53 6.78
CA GLU A 92 18.82 16.16 5.47
C GLU A 92 19.56 17.50 5.59
N SER A 93 19.30 18.24 6.66
CA SER A 93 20.01 19.49 6.97
C SER A 93 21.51 19.31 7.22
N ASP A 94 21.96 18.14 7.66
CA ASP A 94 23.37 17.82 7.89
C ASP A 94 24.19 17.93 6.59
N LYS A 95 23.55 17.82 5.42
CA LYS A 95 24.18 17.98 4.10
C LYS A 95 24.74 19.39 3.86
N SER A 96 24.26 20.37 4.62
CA SER A 96 24.72 21.76 4.59
C SER A 96 25.84 22.05 5.61
N ALA A 97 26.09 21.09 6.52
CA ALA A 97 27.12 21.27 7.56
C ALA A 97 28.52 21.06 6.99
N GLN A 98 29.51 21.79 7.59
CA GLN A 98 30.89 21.68 7.19
C GLN A 98 31.44 20.26 7.31
N GLY A 99 32.20 19.82 6.31
CA GLY A 99 32.79 18.50 6.24
C GLY A 99 31.84 17.43 5.69
N PHE A 100 30.69 17.82 5.17
CA PHE A 100 29.80 16.90 4.48
C PHE A 100 30.24 16.61 3.05
N ARG A 101 30.77 17.61 2.34
CA ARG A 101 31.20 17.51 0.93
C ARG A 101 32.70 17.26 0.82
N VAL A 102 33.09 16.56 -0.23
CA VAL A 102 34.52 16.32 -0.56
C VAL A 102 35.23 17.63 -0.69
N GLY A 103 36.42 17.73 -0.11
CA GLY A 103 37.26 18.93 -0.12
C GLY A 103 37.00 19.94 1.02
N GLU A 104 35.92 19.76 1.79
CA GLU A 104 35.67 20.59 2.96
C GLU A 104 36.53 20.16 4.15
N LYS A 105 36.88 21.13 5.00
CA LYS A 105 37.62 20.87 6.24
C LYS A 105 36.83 19.92 7.13
N GLY A 106 37.45 18.82 7.56
CA GLY A 106 36.83 17.82 8.43
C GLY A 106 35.99 16.75 7.69
N TYR A 107 36.11 16.70 6.36
CA TYR A 107 35.49 15.62 5.58
C TYR A 107 36.16 14.26 5.84
N PRO A 108 35.38 13.17 5.95
CA PRO A 108 33.94 13.14 6.10
C PRO A 108 33.51 13.47 7.54
N SER A 109 32.50 14.33 7.70
CA SER A 109 31.93 14.66 9.00
C SER A 109 31.18 13.49 9.61
N ASN A 110 30.86 13.53 10.91
CA ASN A 110 30.04 12.51 11.56
C ASN A 110 28.69 12.31 10.86
N GLY A 111 28.05 13.40 10.44
CA GLY A 111 26.80 13.37 9.67
C GLY A 111 26.98 12.71 8.31
N ARG A 112 28.09 13.00 7.59
CA ARG A 112 28.38 12.36 6.30
C ARG A 112 28.63 10.86 6.43
N ILE A 113 29.33 10.43 7.48
CA ILE A 113 29.55 9.01 7.77
C ILE A 113 28.21 8.33 8.10
N ALA A 114 27.42 8.94 8.98
CA ALA A 114 26.09 8.42 9.31
C ALA A 114 25.21 8.30 8.06
N TRP A 115 25.14 9.35 7.23
CA TRP A 115 24.40 9.34 5.98
C TRP A 115 24.81 8.20 5.05
N ALA A 116 26.10 7.94 4.92
CA ALA A 116 26.62 6.85 4.11
C ALA A 116 26.24 5.46 4.65
N LEU A 117 26.30 5.25 5.99
CA LEU A 117 25.92 3.99 6.62
C LEU A 117 24.47 3.61 6.32
N TRP A 118 23.59 4.55 6.10
CA TRP A 118 22.19 4.32 5.75
C TRP A 118 21.95 4.19 4.24
N GLY A 119 23.02 4.22 3.40
CA GLY A 119 22.94 4.05 1.96
C GLY A 119 23.03 5.34 1.15
N GLY A 120 23.35 6.49 1.79
CA GLY A 120 23.55 7.75 1.10
C GLY A 120 22.29 8.32 0.46
N ASP A 121 22.45 9.19 -0.54
CA ASP A 121 21.32 9.77 -1.31
C ASP A 121 20.51 8.69 -2.03
N ALA A 122 21.16 7.61 -2.46
CA ALA A 122 20.47 6.45 -3.04
C ALA A 122 19.53 5.79 -2.02
N GLY A 123 19.96 5.68 -0.75
CA GLY A 123 19.15 5.16 0.35
C GLY A 123 17.95 6.05 0.65
N PHE A 124 18.13 7.36 0.63
CA PHE A 124 17.03 8.31 0.83
C PHE A 124 15.98 8.21 -0.27
N SER A 125 16.41 8.30 -1.53
CA SER A 125 15.48 8.19 -2.67
C SER A 125 14.76 6.85 -2.70
N TRP A 126 15.47 5.76 -2.44
CA TRP A 126 14.92 4.42 -2.41
C TRP A 126 13.91 4.26 -1.26
N SER A 127 14.26 4.67 -0.03
CA SER A 127 13.36 4.54 1.12
C SER A 127 12.10 5.40 0.97
N THR A 128 12.20 6.58 0.37
CA THR A 128 11.06 7.43 0.01
C THR A 128 10.11 6.71 -0.96
N LYS A 129 10.66 6.16 -2.04
CA LYS A 129 9.87 5.44 -3.06
C LYS A 129 9.18 4.22 -2.45
N VAL A 130 9.93 3.37 -1.76
CA VAL A 130 9.40 2.11 -1.20
C VAL A 130 8.39 2.39 -0.10
N ARG A 131 8.66 3.37 0.80
CA ARG A 131 7.69 3.81 1.81
C ARG A 131 6.37 4.23 1.17
N ASN A 132 6.41 5.06 0.12
CA ASN A 132 5.20 5.52 -0.55
C ASN A 132 4.41 4.37 -1.20
N GLN A 133 5.09 3.35 -1.74
CA GLN A 133 4.44 2.14 -2.24
C GLN A 133 3.75 1.36 -1.11
N LEU A 134 4.46 1.14 0.02
CA LEU A 134 3.91 0.46 1.19
C LEU A 134 2.69 1.20 1.78
N GLU A 135 2.74 2.54 1.85
CA GLU A 135 1.63 3.34 2.34
C GLU A 135 0.43 3.33 1.39
N LYS A 136 0.69 3.33 0.08
CA LYS A 136 -0.37 3.24 -0.92
C LYS A 136 -1.14 1.92 -0.80
N GLU A 137 -0.43 0.79 -0.71
CA GLU A 137 -1.09 -0.52 -0.55
C GLU A 137 -1.85 -0.59 0.78
N ARG A 138 -1.25 -0.11 1.88
CA ARG A 138 -1.96 -0.05 3.17
C ARG A 138 -3.21 0.82 3.13
N ASN A 139 -3.13 2.01 2.52
CA ASN A 139 -4.28 2.91 2.46
C ASN A 139 -5.40 2.34 1.58
N LYS A 140 -5.04 1.72 0.45
CA LYS A 140 -6.00 1.00 -0.38
C LYS A 140 -6.77 -0.04 0.43
N PHE A 141 -6.05 -0.84 1.21
CA PHE A 141 -6.66 -1.84 2.07
C PHE A 141 -7.57 -1.22 3.13
N LEU A 142 -7.13 -0.17 3.83
CA LEU A 142 -7.95 0.53 4.83
C LEU A 142 -9.20 1.16 4.21
N GLU A 143 -9.10 1.68 2.98
CA GLU A 143 -10.25 2.18 2.24
C GLU A 143 -11.22 1.04 1.92
N ASP A 144 -10.72 -0.09 1.44
CA ASP A 144 -11.53 -1.28 1.14
C ASP A 144 -12.19 -1.84 2.42
N GLU A 145 -11.48 -1.90 3.56
CA GLU A 145 -12.02 -2.34 4.86
C GLU A 145 -13.08 -1.38 5.41
N ILE A 146 -12.82 -0.07 5.38
CA ILE A 146 -13.80 0.95 5.79
C ILE A 146 -15.05 0.87 4.89
N GLU A 147 -14.86 0.71 3.60
CA GLU A 147 -15.94 0.54 2.65
C GLU A 147 -16.70 -0.78 2.88
N GLU A 148 -16.02 -1.85 3.26
CA GLU A 148 -16.67 -3.12 3.57
C GLU A 148 -17.50 -3.05 4.86
N LYS A 149 -16.99 -2.41 5.91
CA LYS A 149 -17.73 -2.16 7.16
C LYS A 149 -18.95 -1.24 6.97
N ALA A 150 -18.95 -0.42 5.91
CA ALA A 150 -20.10 0.46 5.59
C ALA A 150 -21.30 -0.28 4.97
N ILE A 151 -21.14 -1.54 4.53
CA ILE A 151 -22.23 -2.36 4.02
C ILE A 151 -22.83 -3.18 5.16
N SER A 152 -24.14 -3.01 5.41
CA SER A 152 -24.82 -3.79 6.46
C SER A 152 -24.77 -5.29 6.18
N GLU A 153 -24.76 -6.10 7.25
CA GLU A 153 -24.77 -7.57 7.13
C GLU A 153 -25.93 -8.10 6.31
N ALA A 154 -27.09 -7.43 6.34
CA ALA A 154 -28.23 -7.78 5.52
C ALA A 154 -27.93 -7.57 4.02
N VAL A 155 -27.22 -6.51 3.67
CA VAL A 155 -26.79 -6.23 2.31
C VAL A 155 -25.71 -7.21 1.87
N LYS A 156 -24.70 -7.49 2.71
CA LYS A 156 -23.66 -8.50 2.42
C LYS A 156 -24.28 -9.85 2.09
N LYS A 157 -25.21 -10.32 2.93
CA LYS A 157 -25.94 -11.57 2.70
C LYS A 157 -26.74 -11.57 1.39
N GLY A 158 -27.37 -10.45 1.06
CA GLY A 158 -28.09 -10.29 -0.21
C GLY A 158 -27.18 -10.29 -1.43
N LEU A 159 -25.99 -9.69 -1.32
CA LEU A 159 -24.98 -9.69 -2.38
C LEU A 159 -24.35 -11.08 -2.54
N ALA A 160 -24.02 -11.77 -1.43
CA ALA A 160 -23.47 -13.11 -1.46
C ALA A 160 -24.42 -14.08 -2.18
N LYS A 161 -25.72 -14.02 -1.90
CA LYS A 161 -26.72 -14.81 -2.62
C LYS A 161 -26.72 -14.51 -4.13
N LYS A 162 -26.60 -13.23 -4.52
CA LYS A 162 -26.52 -12.86 -5.94
C LYS A 162 -25.26 -13.38 -6.63
N VAL A 163 -24.13 -13.47 -5.90
CA VAL A 163 -22.89 -14.08 -6.39
C VAL A 163 -23.10 -15.57 -6.63
N GLU A 164 -23.69 -16.27 -5.65
CA GLU A 164 -23.99 -17.70 -5.73
C GLU A 164 -24.90 -17.99 -6.93
N ASP A 165 -26.09 -17.34 -6.98
CA ASP A 165 -27.08 -17.50 -8.04
C ASP A 165 -26.47 -17.25 -9.44
N HIS A 166 -25.64 -16.18 -9.57
CA HIS A 166 -25.02 -15.85 -10.86
C HIS A 166 -23.93 -16.85 -11.25
N ASN A 167 -23.07 -17.24 -10.32
CA ASN A 167 -21.96 -18.13 -10.60
C ASN A 167 -22.43 -19.58 -10.85
N GLU A 168 -23.50 -20.03 -10.20
CA GLU A 168 -24.13 -21.34 -10.47
C GLU A 168 -24.60 -21.41 -11.93
N GLU A 169 -25.21 -20.33 -12.45
CA GLU A 169 -25.77 -20.32 -13.81
C GLU A 169 -24.74 -19.99 -14.89
N HIS A 170 -23.73 -19.16 -14.56
CA HIS A 170 -22.83 -18.53 -15.55
C HIS A 170 -21.35 -18.60 -15.22
N GLY A 171 -20.96 -18.98 -14.00
CA GLY A 171 -19.60 -18.88 -13.49
C GLY A 171 -18.56 -19.77 -14.19
N ASP A 172 -19.01 -20.84 -14.84
CA ASP A 172 -18.15 -21.77 -15.59
C ASP A 172 -17.62 -21.19 -16.92
N LYS A 173 -18.23 -20.10 -17.40
CA LYS A 173 -17.84 -19.45 -18.65
C LYS A 173 -16.72 -18.44 -18.39
N ALA A 174 -15.69 -18.47 -19.22
CA ALA A 174 -14.57 -17.52 -19.12
C ALA A 174 -15.05 -16.06 -19.08
N GLY A 175 -14.53 -15.29 -18.14
CA GLY A 175 -14.86 -13.87 -17.96
C GLY A 175 -16.26 -13.59 -17.38
N LYS A 176 -16.96 -14.60 -16.82
CA LYS A 176 -18.31 -14.41 -16.25
C LYS A 176 -18.42 -14.68 -14.76
N LYS A 177 -17.39 -15.20 -14.13
CA LYS A 177 -17.38 -15.45 -12.68
C LYS A 177 -17.26 -14.13 -11.93
N VAL A 178 -18.20 -13.86 -11.02
CA VAL A 178 -18.19 -12.69 -10.16
C VAL A 178 -17.83 -13.05 -8.72
N THR A 179 -17.31 -12.07 -7.97
CA THR A 179 -16.97 -12.23 -6.56
C THR A 179 -17.82 -11.31 -5.68
N LEU A 180 -17.88 -11.58 -4.39
CA LEU A 180 -18.55 -10.71 -3.43
C LEU A 180 -17.93 -9.32 -3.40
N GLY A 181 -16.58 -9.23 -3.46
CA GLY A 181 -15.86 -7.95 -3.55
C GLY A 181 -16.27 -7.10 -4.75
N MET A 182 -16.42 -7.72 -5.95
CA MET A 182 -16.93 -7.01 -7.13
C MET A 182 -18.33 -6.42 -6.90
N LEU A 183 -19.27 -7.25 -6.40
CA LEU A 183 -20.64 -6.77 -6.17
C LEU A 183 -20.73 -5.74 -5.03
N SER A 184 -19.91 -5.90 -3.99
CA SER A 184 -19.79 -4.91 -2.91
C SER A 184 -19.29 -3.56 -3.43
N SER A 185 -18.27 -3.54 -4.27
CA SER A 185 -17.75 -2.31 -4.89
C SER A 185 -18.79 -1.63 -5.79
N VAL A 186 -19.49 -2.40 -6.63
CA VAL A 186 -20.61 -1.87 -7.45
C VAL A 186 -21.71 -1.29 -6.58
N PHE A 187 -22.08 -1.97 -5.49
CA PHE A 187 -23.10 -1.51 -4.55
C PHE A 187 -22.71 -0.18 -3.91
N ARG A 188 -21.48 -0.07 -3.38
CA ARG A 188 -20.97 1.18 -2.77
C ARG A 188 -20.97 2.35 -3.75
N ARG A 189 -20.49 2.12 -4.98
CA ARG A 189 -20.56 3.12 -6.05
C ARG A 189 -22.03 3.55 -6.35
N GLY A 190 -22.95 2.62 -6.21
CA GLY A 190 -24.38 2.89 -6.31
C GLY A 190 -24.87 3.82 -5.20
N VAL A 191 -24.53 3.52 -3.94
CA VAL A 191 -24.85 4.39 -2.78
C VAL A 191 -24.22 5.78 -2.94
N GLY A 192 -22.93 5.83 -3.31
CA GLY A 192 -22.24 7.11 -3.56
C GLY A 192 -22.93 7.94 -4.65
N ALA A 193 -23.30 7.33 -5.77
CA ALA A 193 -23.98 8.02 -6.87
C ALA A 193 -25.37 8.54 -6.46
N TYR A 194 -26.13 7.80 -5.64
CA TYR A 194 -27.40 8.25 -5.09
C TYR A 194 -27.25 9.51 -4.24
N ASN A 195 -26.22 9.52 -3.36
CA ASN A 195 -25.99 10.62 -2.44
C ASN A 195 -25.43 11.88 -3.13
N THR A 196 -24.61 11.71 -4.17
CA THR A 196 -23.93 12.84 -4.84
C THR A 196 -24.71 13.42 -5.99
N ASN A 197 -25.63 12.66 -6.61
CA ASN A 197 -26.43 13.13 -7.75
C ASN A 197 -27.89 12.70 -7.66
N PRO A 198 -28.66 13.25 -6.70
CA PRO A 198 -30.07 12.87 -6.50
C PRO A 198 -30.96 13.18 -7.71
N GLY A 199 -30.56 14.14 -8.57
CA GLY A 199 -31.30 14.48 -9.80
C GLY A 199 -31.26 13.37 -10.86
N SER A 200 -30.37 12.41 -10.77
CA SER A 200 -30.32 11.25 -11.68
C SER A 200 -31.17 10.06 -11.21
N VAL A 201 -31.71 10.14 -10.00
CA VAL A 201 -32.50 9.07 -9.39
C VAL A 201 -33.89 9.02 -10.04
N ARG A 202 -34.28 7.83 -10.52
CA ARG A 202 -35.59 7.66 -11.15
C ARG A 202 -36.72 7.85 -10.15
N PRO A 203 -37.87 8.44 -10.58
CA PRO A 203 -39.05 8.45 -9.74
C PRO A 203 -39.41 7.07 -9.23
N GLY A 204 -39.71 6.94 -7.94
CA GLY A 204 -40.08 5.69 -7.29
C GLY A 204 -38.91 4.95 -6.60
N VAL A 205 -37.66 5.42 -6.75
CA VAL A 205 -36.53 4.93 -5.92
C VAL A 205 -36.47 5.75 -4.64
N THR A 206 -36.64 5.08 -3.48
CA THR A 206 -36.82 5.75 -2.19
C THR A 206 -35.61 5.59 -1.25
N SER A 207 -34.61 4.77 -1.62
CA SER A 207 -33.42 4.57 -0.81
C SER A 207 -32.15 4.39 -1.65
N SER A 208 -31.01 4.70 -1.04
CA SER A 208 -29.68 4.46 -1.61
C SER A 208 -29.44 2.97 -1.90
N ASP A 209 -29.89 2.10 -1.01
CA ASP A 209 -29.74 0.64 -1.15
C ASP A 209 -30.52 0.12 -2.37
N GLN A 210 -31.78 0.59 -2.55
CA GLN A 210 -32.59 0.24 -3.72
C GLN A 210 -31.91 0.64 -5.04
N TRP A 211 -31.32 1.85 -5.07
CA TRP A 211 -30.54 2.33 -6.22
C TRP A 211 -29.30 1.50 -6.45
N ALA A 212 -28.55 1.19 -5.38
CA ALA A 212 -27.33 0.39 -5.42
C ALA A 212 -27.60 -1.04 -5.90
N TYR A 213 -28.66 -1.69 -5.42
CA TYR A 213 -29.06 -3.01 -5.93
C TYR A 213 -29.46 -2.97 -7.41
N ALA A 214 -30.11 -1.89 -7.88
CA ALA A 214 -30.40 -1.72 -9.30
C ALA A 214 -29.11 -1.65 -10.14
N ARG A 215 -28.08 -0.97 -9.64
CA ARG A 215 -26.75 -0.91 -10.27
C ARG A 215 -26.07 -2.28 -10.28
N VAL A 216 -26.10 -3.02 -9.17
CA VAL A 216 -25.60 -4.41 -9.10
C VAL A 216 -26.28 -5.30 -10.12
N ASN A 217 -27.60 -5.21 -10.25
CA ASN A 217 -28.35 -6.01 -11.23
C ASN A 217 -27.96 -5.63 -12.68
N ALA A 218 -27.72 -4.35 -12.95
CA ALA A 218 -27.26 -3.88 -14.26
C ALA A 218 -25.82 -4.39 -14.57
N PHE A 219 -24.93 -4.43 -13.57
CA PHE A 219 -23.60 -5.00 -13.68
C PHE A 219 -23.65 -6.51 -13.99
N LEU A 220 -24.42 -7.28 -13.22
CA LEU A 220 -24.60 -8.71 -13.46
C LEU A 220 -25.19 -8.99 -14.86
N PHE A 221 -26.10 -8.13 -15.34
CA PHE A 221 -26.60 -8.21 -16.71
C PHE A 221 -25.48 -8.00 -17.72
N ALA A 222 -24.62 -7.00 -17.52
CA ALA A 222 -23.47 -6.73 -18.40
C ALA A 222 -22.48 -7.91 -18.43
N VAL A 223 -22.14 -8.46 -17.25
CA VAL A 223 -21.28 -9.66 -17.15
C VAL A 223 -21.89 -10.85 -17.87
N ARG A 224 -23.17 -11.09 -17.72
CA ARG A 224 -23.87 -12.21 -18.34
C ARG A 224 -23.97 -12.10 -19.85
N THR A 225 -24.34 -10.91 -20.36
CA THR A 225 -24.76 -10.75 -21.77
C THR A 225 -23.73 -10.06 -22.66
N GLY A 226 -22.72 -9.38 -22.09
CA GLY A 226 -21.82 -8.50 -22.83
C GLY A 226 -22.50 -7.25 -23.36
N LYS A 227 -23.64 -6.83 -22.77
CA LYS A 227 -24.39 -5.64 -23.19
C LYS A 227 -24.74 -4.77 -21.99
N PHE A 228 -24.77 -3.46 -22.15
CA PHE A 228 -25.17 -2.53 -21.10
C PHE A 228 -26.68 -2.22 -21.16
N ARG A 229 -27.29 -2.09 -19.98
CA ARG A 229 -28.62 -1.49 -19.80
C ARG A 229 -28.44 -0.06 -19.31
N GLY A 230 -28.53 0.92 -20.18
CA GLY A 230 -28.27 2.32 -19.85
C GLY A 230 -26.80 2.70 -20.03
N GLY A 231 -26.19 3.37 -19.04
CA GLY A 231 -24.79 3.82 -19.12
C GLY A 231 -23.75 2.69 -18.99
N LYS A 232 -22.53 2.97 -19.42
CA LYS A 232 -21.37 2.10 -19.21
C LYS A 232 -20.76 2.41 -17.84
N PHE A 233 -21.03 1.57 -16.85
CA PHE A 233 -20.54 1.73 -15.48
C PHE A 233 -19.71 0.52 -15.08
N ASP A 234 -18.76 0.72 -14.15
CA ASP A 234 -18.01 -0.33 -13.47
C ASP A 234 -17.22 -1.27 -14.41
N LEU A 235 -16.68 -0.73 -15.50
CA LEU A 235 -15.87 -1.48 -16.47
C LEU A 235 -14.60 -2.06 -15.85
N ASP A 236 -14.02 -1.34 -14.91
CA ASP A 236 -12.83 -1.71 -14.14
C ASP A 236 -13.06 -2.87 -13.16
N LEU A 237 -14.33 -3.17 -12.84
CA LEU A 237 -14.74 -4.28 -11.99
C LEU A 237 -15.16 -5.52 -12.77
N LEU A 238 -15.11 -5.50 -14.09
CA LEU A 238 -15.47 -6.68 -14.90
C LEU A 238 -14.47 -7.82 -14.68
N PRO A 239 -14.96 -9.08 -14.65
CA PRO A 239 -14.10 -10.23 -14.51
C PRO A 239 -12.98 -10.27 -15.56
N SER A 240 -11.80 -10.77 -15.18
CA SER A 240 -10.69 -10.95 -16.11
C SER A 240 -11.09 -11.80 -17.32
N GLY A 241 -10.73 -11.34 -18.53
CA GLY A 241 -11.12 -12.01 -19.78
C GLY A 241 -12.57 -11.75 -20.22
N HIS A 242 -13.28 -10.81 -19.56
CA HIS A 242 -14.61 -10.42 -20.04
C HIS A 242 -14.50 -9.55 -21.33
N PRO A 243 -15.36 -9.77 -22.37
CA PRO A 243 -15.26 -9.06 -23.64
C PRO A 243 -15.40 -7.52 -23.57
N LEU A 244 -15.97 -7.01 -22.47
CA LEU A 244 -16.16 -5.58 -22.22
C LEU A 244 -15.09 -5.01 -21.28
N ALA A 245 -14.19 -5.82 -20.72
CA ALA A 245 -13.06 -5.36 -19.92
C ALA A 245 -12.02 -4.73 -20.89
N THR A 246 -11.60 -3.50 -20.60
CA THR A 246 -10.60 -2.75 -21.36
C THR A 246 -9.23 -2.85 -20.72
#